data_71fbef7f9ad9514555bed3233140a2ad
#
_entry.id   71fbef7f9ad9514555bed3233140a2ad
#
_cell.length_a   1.000
_cell.length_b   1.000
_cell.length_c   1.000
_cell.angle_alpha   90.00
_cell.angle_beta   90.00
_cell.angle_gamma   90.00
#
_symmetry.space_group_name_H-M   'P 1'
#
loop_
_entity.id
_entity.type
_entity.pdbx_description
1 polymer ?
#
loop_
_entity_poly.entity_id
_entity_poly.type
_entity_poly.pdbx_seq_one_letter_code
_entity_poly.pdbx_strand_id
1 'polypeptide(L)'
;MKAKSIKGNSPQEIKAALENAMSDGYTPTLAIIFISVKQDHKAICKLMDDAGIAVFGCTTNGEFIDEATEKGSIAILLLDINRSYFQIYFEEYPEKNYREITNRIAQKVKERFSAPAFFIAGSNMETDAEELLFGFEDVVGKEVNVYGCMAGDDFTFSDQFVFTN
;
A
#
# COMPACT_ATOMS: atom_id res chain seq x y z
N MET A 1 5.30 -1.54 -18.32
CA MET A 1 4.50 -1.81 -17.13
C MET A 1 3.11 -2.25 -17.56
N LYS A 2 2.63 -3.36 -17.04
CA LYS A 2 1.23 -3.81 -17.16
C LYS A 2 0.58 -3.76 -15.78
N ALA A 3 -0.73 -3.61 -15.74
CA ALA A 3 -1.51 -3.61 -14.51
C ALA A 3 -2.74 -4.50 -14.69
N LYS A 4 -3.11 -5.21 -13.64
CA LYS A 4 -4.37 -5.96 -13.55
C LYS A 4 -4.97 -5.75 -12.16
N SER A 5 -6.29 -5.57 -12.10
CA SER A 5 -7.02 -5.51 -10.85
C SER A 5 -7.65 -6.87 -10.56
N ILE A 6 -7.61 -7.31 -9.30
CA ILE A 6 -8.31 -8.50 -8.82
C ILE A 6 -9.06 -8.15 -7.53
N LYS A 7 -10.15 -8.86 -7.27
CA LYS A 7 -10.95 -8.71 -6.05
C LYS A 7 -11.43 -10.05 -5.53
N GLY A 8 -11.82 -10.08 -4.27
CA GLY A 8 -12.45 -11.22 -3.62
C GLY A 8 -12.91 -10.91 -2.21
N ASN A 9 -13.66 -11.83 -1.63
CA ASN A 9 -14.19 -11.73 -0.27
C ASN A 9 -13.55 -12.72 0.70
N SER A 10 -12.46 -13.36 0.26
CA SER A 10 -11.66 -14.28 1.07
C SER A 10 -10.27 -14.48 0.48
N PRO A 11 -9.29 -14.96 1.28
CA PRO A 11 -7.98 -15.34 0.78
C PRO A 11 -8.04 -16.40 -0.33
N GLN A 12 -9.00 -17.32 -0.29
CA GLN A 12 -9.20 -18.37 -1.29
C GLN A 12 -9.63 -17.79 -2.63
N GLU A 13 -10.55 -16.83 -2.63
CA GLU A 13 -11.00 -16.13 -3.84
C GLU A 13 -9.84 -15.30 -4.44
N ILE A 14 -9.07 -14.60 -3.61
CA ILE A 14 -7.88 -13.86 -4.07
C ILE A 14 -6.84 -14.80 -4.67
N LYS A 15 -6.61 -15.98 -4.07
CA LYS A 15 -5.71 -16.98 -4.65
C LYS A 15 -6.14 -17.39 -6.05
N ALA A 16 -7.40 -17.75 -6.22
CA ALA A 16 -7.94 -18.13 -7.53
C ALA A 16 -7.86 -16.98 -8.55
N ALA A 17 -8.17 -15.74 -8.13
CA ALA A 17 -8.08 -14.55 -8.97
C ALA A 17 -6.63 -14.25 -9.39
N LEU A 18 -5.66 -14.41 -8.47
CA LEU A 18 -4.24 -14.24 -8.75
C LEU A 18 -3.74 -15.29 -9.76
N GLU A 19 -4.06 -16.57 -9.55
CA GLU A 19 -3.71 -17.66 -10.47
C GLU A 19 -4.27 -17.39 -11.87
N ASN A 20 -5.52 -16.96 -11.97
CA ASN A 20 -6.14 -16.58 -13.23
C ASN A 20 -5.46 -15.35 -13.87
N ALA A 21 -5.14 -14.33 -13.09
CA ALA A 21 -4.46 -13.13 -13.58
C ALA A 21 -3.08 -13.44 -14.16
N MET A 22 -2.40 -14.46 -13.64
CA MET A 22 -1.06 -14.88 -14.07
C MET A 22 -1.07 -15.96 -15.17
N SER A 23 -2.24 -16.50 -15.52
CA SER A 23 -2.37 -17.63 -16.47
C SER A 23 -1.88 -17.35 -17.89
N ASP A 24 -1.83 -16.06 -18.29
CA ASP A 24 -1.33 -15.60 -19.60
C ASP A 24 0.16 -15.23 -19.61
N GLY A 25 0.90 -15.62 -18.57
CA GLY A 25 2.33 -15.28 -18.40
C GLY A 25 2.58 -13.90 -17.80
N TYR A 26 1.54 -13.22 -17.28
CA TYR A 26 1.69 -11.99 -16.52
C TYR A 26 2.41 -12.26 -15.18
N THR A 27 3.46 -11.49 -14.91
CA THR A 27 4.33 -11.67 -13.73
C THR A 27 4.39 -10.39 -12.91
N PRO A 28 3.41 -10.15 -12.03
CA PRO A 28 3.41 -8.97 -11.16
C PRO A 28 4.56 -9.01 -10.17
N THR A 29 5.09 -7.84 -9.85
CA THR A 29 6.21 -7.65 -8.91
C THR A 29 5.82 -6.82 -7.70
N LEU A 30 4.71 -6.08 -7.79
CA LEU A 30 4.15 -5.25 -6.74
C LEU A 30 2.63 -5.42 -6.69
N ALA A 31 2.09 -5.57 -5.49
CA ALA A 31 0.66 -5.54 -5.18
C ALA A 31 0.35 -4.33 -4.29
N ILE A 32 -0.58 -3.48 -4.73
CA ILE A 32 -1.19 -2.45 -3.90
C ILE A 32 -2.53 -3.01 -3.42
N ILE A 33 -2.69 -3.13 -2.09
CA ILE A 33 -3.79 -3.86 -1.46
C ILE A 33 -4.63 -2.92 -0.61
N PHE A 34 -5.92 -2.86 -0.92
CA PHE A 34 -6.94 -2.24 -0.09
C PHE A 34 -7.88 -3.32 0.42
N ILE A 35 -8.04 -3.41 1.74
CA ILE A 35 -8.69 -4.55 2.38
C ILE A 35 -9.54 -4.09 3.56
N SER A 36 -10.72 -4.69 3.71
CA SER A 36 -11.51 -4.53 4.93
C SER A 36 -10.77 -5.05 6.15
N VAL A 37 -10.88 -4.37 7.27
CA VAL A 37 -10.32 -4.81 8.57
C VAL A 37 -10.86 -6.19 9.01
N LYS A 38 -12.00 -6.63 8.47
CA LYS A 38 -12.60 -7.94 8.76
C LYS A 38 -11.92 -9.10 8.03
N GLN A 39 -11.09 -8.80 7.05
CA GLN A 39 -10.38 -9.79 6.26
C GLN A 39 -9.01 -10.14 6.86
N ASP A 40 -8.51 -11.32 6.55
CA ASP A 40 -7.19 -11.78 7.01
C ASP A 40 -6.07 -11.20 6.12
N HIS A 41 -5.59 -9.99 6.46
CA HIS A 41 -4.50 -9.35 5.73
C HIS A 41 -3.19 -10.15 5.80
N LYS A 42 -2.96 -10.94 6.88
CA LYS A 42 -1.75 -11.77 7.02
C LYS A 42 -1.76 -12.93 6.04
N ALA A 43 -2.92 -13.55 5.84
CA ALA A 43 -3.06 -14.60 4.81
C ALA A 43 -2.85 -14.04 3.40
N ILE A 44 -3.29 -12.80 3.13
CA ILE A 44 -3.04 -12.14 1.84
C ILE A 44 -1.56 -11.80 1.66
N CYS A 45 -0.89 -11.24 2.68
CA CYS A 45 0.56 -11.01 2.63
C CYS A 45 1.33 -12.30 2.31
N LYS A 46 0.99 -13.39 3.02
CA LYS A 46 1.63 -14.69 2.76
C LYS A 46 1.40 -15.19 1.33
N LEU A 47 0.19 -15.03 0.80
CA LEU A 47 -0.13 -15.42 -0.57
C LEU A 47 0.74 -14.66 -1.59
N MET A 48 0.93 -13.35 -1.39
CA MET A 48 1.77 -12.52 -2.25
C MET A 48 3.25 -12.87 -2.09
N ASP A 49 3.72 -13.12 -0.87
CA ASP A 49 5.10 -13.54 -0.59
C ASP A 49 5.43 -14.87 -1.26
N ASP A 50 4.55 -15.86 -1.13
CA ASP A 50 4.69 -17.17 -1.80
C ASP A 50 4.76 -17.04 -3.35
N ALA A 51 4.16 -15.98 -3.91
CA ALA A 51 4.23 -15.66 -5.33
C ALA A 51 5.41 -14.73 -5.70
N GLY A 52 6.22 -14.30 -4.74
CA GLY A 52 7.34 -13.39 -4.94
C GLY A 52 6.93 -11.96 -5.28
N ILE A 53 5.76 -11.51 -4.83
CA ILE A 53 5.19 -10.18 -5.11
C ILE A 53 5.33 -9.31 -3.87
N ALA A 54 5.97 -8.15 -3.99
CA ALA A 54 6.07 -7.18 -2.89
C ALA A 54 4.70 -6.56 -2.59
N VAL A 55 4.42 -6.30 -1.32
CA VAL A 55 3.13 -5.78 -0.85
C VAL A 55 3.27 -4.36 -0.32
N PHE A 56 2.39 -3.49 -0.78
CA PHE A 56 2.04 -2.23 -0.15
C PHE A 56 0.53 -2.29 0.15
N GLY A 57 0.14 -2.32 1.43
CA GLY A 57 -1.25 -2.55 1.80
C GLY A 57 -1.73 -1.71 2.96
N CYS A 58 -3.04 -1.42 2.97
CA CYS A 58 -3.71 -0.83 4.11
C CYS A 58 -5.17 -1.30 4.22
N THR A 59 -5.71 -1.23 5.43
CA THR A 59 -7.14 -1.40 5.66
C THR A 59 -7.92 -0.15 5.26
N THR A 60 -9.20 -0.31 4.93
CA THR A 60 -10.03 0.74 4.33
C THR A 60 -11.45 0.78 4.91
N ASN A 61 -12.22 1.78 4.50
CA ASN A 61 -13.65 1.93 4.86
C ASN A 61 -14.59 1.49 3.72
N GLY A 62 -14.04 0.86 2.71
CA GLY A 62 -14.73 0.34 1.55
C GLY A 62 -13.79 0.21 0.37
N GLU A 63 -13.92 -0.86 -0.38
CA GLU A 63 -13.04 -1.21 -1.48
C GLU A 63 -13.78 -0.99 -2.80
N PHE A 64 -13.06 -0.54 -3.81
CA PHE A 64 -13.61 -0.40 -5.15
C PHE A 64 -12.63 -0.93 -6.20
N ILE A 65 -13.18 -1.49 -7.24
CA ILE A 65 -12.46 -1.98 -8.40
C ILE A 65 -13.37 -1.81 -9.63
N ASP A 66 -12.81 -1.28 -10.71
CA ASP A 66 -13.55 -0.95 -11.92
C ASP A 66 -14.78 -0.04 -11.59
N GLU A 67 -15.99 -0.50 -11.84
CA GLU A 67 -17.22 0.28 -11.61
C GLU A 67 -17.98 -0.16 -10.35
N ALA A 68 -17.42 -1.07 -9.53
CA ALA A 68 -18.06 -1.64 -8.35
C ALA A 68 -17.42 -1.15 -7.06
N THR A 69 -18.25 -0.74 -6.10
CA THR A 69 -17.84 -0.45 -4.72
C THR A 69 -18.42 -1.51 -3.80
N GLU A 70 -17.59 -2.10 -2.96
CA GLU A 70 -17.96 -3.14 -2.01
C GLU A 70 -17.50 -2.77 -0.60
N LYS A 71 -18.03 -3.45 0.40
CA LYS A 71 -17.60 -3.36 1.80
C LYS A 71 -17.28 -4.74 2.31
N GLY A 72 -16.23 -4.83 3.13
CA GLY A 72 -15.83 -6.12 3.68
C GLY A 72 -15.05 -7.00 2.70
N SER A 73 -14.56 -6.44 1.60
CA SER A 73 -13.88 -7.13 0.52
C SER A 73 -12.36 -6.92 0.52
N ILE A 74 -11.72 -7.38 -0.53
CA ILE A 74 -10.28 -7.22 -0.81
C ILE A 74 -10.16 -6.76 -2.26
N ALA A 75 -9.54 -5.61 -2.49
CA ALA A 75 -9.20 -5.11 -3.81
C ALA A 75 -7.69 -5.01 -3.96
N ILE A 76 -7.12 -5.55 -5.03
CA ILE A 76 -5.69 -5.59 -5.26
C ILE A 76 -5.39 -5.10 -6.67
N LEU A 77 -4.51 -4.10 -6.77
CA LEU A 77 -3.88 -3.71 -8.02
C LEU A 77 -2.52 -4.41 -8.13
N LEU A 78 -2.41 -5.31 -9.08
CA LEU A 78 -1.19 -6.01 -9.45
C LEU A 78 -0.43 -5.21 -10.50
N LEU A 79 0.87 -4.99 -10.30
CA LEU A 79 1.73 -4.24 -11.20
C LEU A 79 2.93 -5.08 -11.61
N ASP A 80 3.14 -5.21 -12.94
CA ASP A 80 4.40 -5.65 -13.53
C ASP A 80 5.30 -4.44 -13.73
N ILE A 81 6.09 -4.13 -12.71
CA ILE A 81 7.03 -3.00 -12.68
C ILE A 81 8.42 -3.49 -12.32
N ASN A 82 9.44 -3.03 -13.03
CA ASN A 82 10.80 -3.40 -12.70
C ASN A 82 11.15 -2.98 -11.26
N ARG A 83 11.68 -3.91 -10.46
CA ARG A 83 12.03 -3.70 -9.05
C ARG A 83 13.03 -2.56 -8.81
N SER A 84 13.77 -2.13 -9.83
CA SER A 84 14.65 -0.97 -9.73
C SER A 84 13.89 0.37 -9.67
N TYR A 85 12.61 0.40 -10.03
CA TYR A 85 11.80 1.62 -10.08
C TYR A 85 10.96 1.85 -8.84
N PHE A 86 10.98 0.95 -7.87
CA PHE A 86 10.29 1.16 -6.60
C PHE A 86 11.08 0.63 -5.40
N GLN A 87 10.76 1.14 -4.25
CA GLN A 87 11.23 0.65 -2.95
C GLN A 87 10.12 0.88 -1.93
N ILE A 88 9.87 -0.11 -1.09
CA ILE A 88 8.94 0.01 0.03
C ILE A 88 9.76 0.33 1.28
N TYR A 89 9.30 1.34 2.03
CA TYR A 89 9.79 1.67 3.36
C TYR A 89 8.63 1.49 4.33
N PHE A 90 8.89 0.83 5.44
CA PHE A 90 7.93 0.63 6.51
C PHE A 90 8.58 1.11 7.81
N GLU A 91 7.95 2.07 8.48
CA GLU A 91 8.46 2.68 9.72
C GLU A 91 7.31 2.83 10.72
N GLU A 92 7.60 2.53 11.98
CA GLU A 92 6.69 2.80 13.10
C GLU A 92 7.00 4.17 13.71
N TYR A 93 5.95 4.84 14.23
CA TYR A 93 6.10 6.17 14.85
C TYR A 93 5.37 6.27 16.21
N PRO A 94 5.75 5.45 17.19
CA PRO A 94 5.09 5.44 18.51
C PRO A 94 5.24 6.78 19.25
N GLU A 95 6.26 7.56 18.93
CA GLU A 95 6.53 8.88 19.54
C GLU A 95 5.86 10.04 18.80
N LYS A 96 5.03 9.76 17.80
CA LYS A 96 4.33 10.77 16.97
C LYS A 96 5.29 11.76 16.27
N ASN A 97 6.51 11.33 15.97
CA ASN A 97 7.55 12.12 15.33
C ASN A 97 7.43 12.06 13.77
N TYR A 98 6.24 12.36 13.27
CA TYR A 98 5.82 12.18 11.89
C TYR A 98 6.77 12.82 10.87
N ARG A 99 7.11 14.10 11.06
CA ARG A 99 7.98 14.86 10.18
C ARG A 99 9.40 14.31 10.12
N GLU A 100 9.95 13.91 11.26
CA GLU A 100 11.29 13.33 11.34
C GLU A 100 11.37 11.99 10.59
N ILE A 101 10.35 11.13 10.72
CA ILE A 101 10.32 9.83 10.06
C ILE A 101 10.27 9.98 8.55
N THR A 102 9.36 10.80 8.03
CA THR A 102 9.24 11.02 6.58
C THR A 102 10.42 11.76 6.01
N ASN A 103 11.03 12.68 6.76
CA ASN A 103 12.31 13.31 6.38
C ASN A 103 13.41 12.26 6.22
N ARG A 104 13.57 11.34 7.18
CA ARG A 104 14.54 10.25 7.12
C ARG A 104 14.28 9.31 5.93
N ILE A 105 13.03 8.97 5.65
CA ILE A 105 12.66 8.19 4.46
C ILE A 105 13.03 8.94 3.19
N ALA A 106 12.67 10.22 3.09
CA ALA A 106 12.96 11.05 1.93
C ALA A 106 14.47 11.17 1.64
N GLN A 107 15.31 11.26 2.68
CA GLN A 107 16.77 11.25 2.54
C GLN A 107 17.26 9.93 1.90
N LYS A 108 16.82 8.78 2.42
CA LYS A 108 17.15 7.46 1.85
C LYS A 108 16.69 7.33 0.38
N VAL A 109 15.52 7.88 0.07
CA VAL A 109 14.93 7.84 -1.28
C VAL A 109 15.77 8.67 -2.26
N LYS A 110 16.23 9.86 -1.87
CA LYS A 110 17.09 10.72 -2.73
C LYS A 110 18.45 10.10 -3.08
N GLU A 111 18.96 9.22 -2.23
CA GLU A 111 20.19 8.47 -2.53
C GLU A 111 20.01 7.49 -3.69
N ARG A 112 18.76 7.02 -3.90
CA ARG A 112 18.44 6.00 -4.89
C ARG A 112 17.75 6.53 -6.15
N PHE A 113 16.89 7.54 -6.00
CA PHE A 113 16.06 8.06 -7.09
C PHE A 113 16.30 9.54 -7.31
N SER A 114 16.57 9.94 -8.55
CA SER A 114 16.83 11.34 -8.90
C SER A 114 15.57 12.21 -8.93
N ALA A 115 14.43 11.62 -9.25
CA ALA A 115 13.13 12.30 -9.30
C ALA A 115 12.04 11.37 -8.70
N PRO A 116 12.00 11.21 -7.37
CA PRO A 116 11.07 10.30 -6.72
C PRO A 116 9.64 10.85 -6.74
N ALA A 117 8.68 9.91 -6.77
CA ALA A 117 7.31 10.14 -6.34
C ALA A 117 7.01 9.22 -5.16
N PHE A 118 6.17 9.65 -4.25
CA PHE A 118 5.83 8.89 -3.06
C PHE A 118 4.38 8.41 -3.11
N PHE A 119 4.18 7.15 -2.78
CA PHE A 119 2.88 6.60 -2.50
C PHE A 119 2.85 6.17 -1.03
N ILE A 120 2.03 6.81 -0.21
CA ILE A 120 2.05 6.69 1.24
C ILE A 120 0.74 6.14 1.79
N ALA A 121 0.85 5.35 2.86
CA ALA A 121 -0.29 4.97 3.70
C ALA A 121 0.10 5.16 5.17
N GLY A 122 -0.72 5.88 5.91
CA GLY A 122 -0.57 6.04 7.35
C GLY A 122 -1.65 5.26 8.11
N SER A 123 -1.35 4.82 9.31
CA SER A 123 -2.34 4.24 10.23
C SER A 123 -2.46 5.11 11.47
N ASN A 124 -3.56 4.99 12.17
CA ASN A 124 -3.92 5.73 13.36
C ASN A 124 -4.69 7.05 13.06
N MET A 125 -5.85 7.17 13.70
CA MET A 125 -6.73 8.34 13.61
C MET A 125 -6.08 9.63 14.15
N GLU A 126 -5.07 9.51 15.01
CA GLU A 126 -4.35 10.64 15.60
C GLU A 126 -3.12 11.07 14.77
N THR A 127 -2.87 10.42 13.63
CA THR A 127 -1.72 10.77 12.78
C THR A 127 -1.91 12.15 12.16
N ASP A 128 -0.93 13.01 12.37
CA ASP A 128 -0.85 14.30 11.71
C ASP A 128 -0.31 14.11 10.28
N ALA A 129 -1.24 14.05 9.32
CA ALA A 129 -0.90 13.85 7.92
C ALA A 129 -0.15 15.05 7.30
N GLU A 130 -0.35 16.26 7.82
CA GLU A 130 0.35 17.46 7.36
C GLU A 130 1.83 17.38 7.75
N GLU A 131 2.13 16.98 8.98
CA GLU A 131 3.52 16.77 9.42
C GLU A 131 4.23 15.65 8.65
N LEU A 132 3.50 14.58 8.25
CA LEU A 132 4.05 13.57 7.32
C LEU A 132 4.46 14.20 5.98
N LEU A 133 3.65 15.07 5.41
CA LEU A 133 3.93 15.74 4.14
C LEU A 133 5.10 16.72 4.27
N PHE A 134 5.15 17.51 5.32
CA PHE A 134 6.24 18.45 5.56
C PHE A 134 7.61 17.75 5.66
N GLY A 135 7.67 16.55 6.22
CA GLY A 135 8.93 15.80 6.28
C GLY A 135 9.45 15.38 4.91
N PHE A 136 8.58 15.08 3.94
CA PHE A 136 9.00 14.88 2.55
C PHE A 136 9.41 16.21 1.90
N GLU A 137 8.62 17.28 2.03
CA GLU A 137 8.91 18.58 1.44
C GLU A 137 10.24 19.16 1.90
N ASP A 138 10.59 19.01 3.16
CA ASP A 138 11.87 19.47 3.73
C ASP A 138 13.10 18.91 2.99
N VAL A 139 12.99 17.72 2.41
CA VAL A 139 14.12 17.04 1.75
C VAL A 139 14.05 17.13 0.23
N VAL A 140 12.87 16.91 -0.35
CA VAL A 140 12.70 16.80 -1.81
C VAL A 140 12.08 18.04 -2.44
N GLY A 141 11.61 18.97 -1.61
CA GLY A 141 11.00 20.25 -2.06
C GLY A 141 9.49 20.13 -2.29
N LYS A 142 8.83 21.29 -2.42
CA LYS A 142 7.36 21.40 -2.49
C LYS A 142 6.74 20.86 -3.77
N GLU A 143 7.52 20.70 -4.83
CA GLU A 143 7.04 20.17 -6.13
C GLU A 143 7.07 18.63 -6.18
N VAL A 144 7.34 17.97 -5.05
CA VAL A 144 7.34 16.50 -5.00
C VAL A 144 5.93 15.94 -5.14
N ASN A 145 5.81 14.90 -5.95
CA ASN A 145 4.55 14.17 -6.08
C ASN A 145 4.37 13.20 -4.91
N VAL A 146 3.39 13.47 -4.05
CA VAL A 146 2.98 12.59 -2.96
C VAL A 146 1.52 12.22 -3.16
N TYR A 147 1.24 10.92 -3.20
CA TYR A 147 -0.10 10.34 -3.31
C TYR A 147 -0.32 9.39 -2.14
N GLY A 148 -1.53 9.26 -1.65
CA GLY A 148 -1.79 8.28 -0.61
C GLY A 148 -3.05 8.52 0.19
N CYS A 149 -3.13 7.81 1.30
CA CYS A 149 -4.31 7.82 2.16
C CYS A 149 -3.94 7.50 3.61
N MET A 150 -4.91 7.72 4.48
CA MET A 150 -4.93 7.14 5.82
C MET A 150 -5.71 5.82 5.78
N ALA A 151 -5.23 4.81 6.50
CA ALA A 151 -5.94 3.54 6.66
C ALA A 151 -7.30 3.75 7.32
N GLY A 152 -8.26 2.91 6.96
CA GLY A 152 -9.60 2.88 7.55
C GLY A 152 -9.88 1.56 8.26
N ASP A 153 -11.03 1.45 8.91
CA ASP A 153 -11.41 0.30 9.72
C ASP A 153 -12.91 -0.07 9.60
N ASP A 154 -13.51 0.16 8.43
CA ASP A 154 -14.94 -0.03 8.19
C ASP A 154 -15.83 0.81 9.13
N PHE A 155 -15.34 1.94 9.64
CA PHE A 155 -16.00 2.79 10.63
C PHE A 155 -16.25 2.10 11.99
N THR A 156 -15.43 1.12 12.35
CA THR A 156 -15.53 0.44 13.66
C THR A 156 -14.84 1.20 14.77
N PHE A 157 -13.97 2.16 14.43
CA PHE A 157 -13.14 2.97 15.35
C PHE A 157 -12.30 2.10 16.30
N SER A 158 -11.77 0.98 15.74
CA SER A 158 -10.96 0.03 16.47
C SER A 158 -9.51 0.02 15.98
N ASP A 159 -9.22 -0.78 14.98
CA ASP A 159 -7.86 -1.03 14.52
C ASP A 159 -7.70 -0.68 13.04
N GLN A 160 -6.67 0.08 12.72
CA GLN A 160 -6.27 0.44 11.36
C GLN A 160 -4.89 -0.13 11.11
N PHE A 161 -4.71 -0.79 9.97
CA PHE A 161 -3.43 -1.42 9.63
C PHE A 161 -2.87 -0.88 8.33
N VAL A 162 -1.56 -0.61 8.34
CA VAL A 162 -0.73 -0.58 7.15
C VAL A 162 0.22 -1.76 7.21
N PHE A 163 0.52 -2.40 6.09
CA PHE A 163 1.28 -3.64 6.08
C PHE A 163 2.08 -3.85 4.81
N THR A 164 3.14 -4.64 4.94
CA THR A 164 3.98 -5.16 3.86
C THR A 164 4.31 -6.63 4.14
N ASN A 165 4.93 -7.34 3.19
CA ASN A 165 5.45 -8.69 3.36
C ASN A 165 6.98 -8.68 3.44
#